data_61260aa670233241bc4390cabee5927f
#
_entry.id   61260aa670233241bc4390cabee5927f
#
_cell.length_a   1.000
_cell.length_b   1.000
_cell.length_c   1.000
_cell.angle_alpha   90.00
_cell.angle_beta   90.00
_cell.angle_gamma   90.00
#
_symmetry.space_group_name_H-M   'P 1'
#
loop_
_entity.id
_entity.type
_entity.pdbx_description
1 polymer ?
#
loop_
_entity_poly.entity_id
_entity_poly.type
_entity_poly.pdbx_seq_one_letter_code
_entity_poly.pdbx_strand_id
1 'polypeptide(L)'
;VDYSSDINQVMQILKDIVLNQEGVQKEPKPFVRFIEFGASSLDFSVIFWSEEVFKVNNIKSDLRIKIFNAFKENKIEIPFPQRVVHLKNQN
;
A
#
# COMPACT_ATOMS: atom_id res chain seq x y z
N VAL A 1 1.74 5.88 5.67
CA VAL A 1 0.75 6.91 5.99
C VAL A 1 1.26 7.80 7.10
N ASP A 2 0.58 8.91 7.27
CA ASP A 2 0.93 9.89 8.28
C ASP A 2 0.71 9.35 9.71
N TYR A 3 1.47 9.86 10.67
CA TYR A 3 1.38 9.41 12.07
C TYR A 3 0.01 9.65 12.70
N SER A 4 -0.76 10.60 12.18
CA SER A 4 -2.08 10.88 12.74
C SER A 4 -3.12 9.82 12.34
N SER A 5 -2.75 8.88 11.48
CA SER A 5 -3.68 7.89 10.97
C SER A 5 -3.98 6.81 12.00
N ASP A 6 -5.18 6.24 11.88
CA ASP A 6 -5.60 5.12 12.71
C ASP A 6 -5.05 3.84 12.09
N ILE A 7 -4.12 3.20 12.77
CA ILE A 7 -3.45 2.00 12.26
C ILE A 7 -4.47 0.91 11.92
N ASN A 8 -5.45 0.69 12.77
CA ASN A 8 -6.44 -0.37 12.53
C ASN A 8 -7.30 -0.07 11.30
N GLN A 9 -7.65 1.19 11.09
CA GLN A 9 -8.40 1.60 9.91
C GLN A 9 -7.59 1.35 8.65
N VAL A 10 -6.32 1.75 8.66
CA VAL A 10 -5.44 1.57 7.52
C VAL A 10 -5.29 0.10 7.19
N MET A 11 -5.06 -0.74 8.19
CA MET A 11 -4.90 -2.17 7.98
C MET A 11 -6.17 -2.78 7.39
N GLN A 12 -7.33 -2.35 7.85
CA GLN A 12 -8.59 -2.88 7.34
C GLN A 12 -8.79 -2.49 5.88
N ILE A 13 -8.49 -1.24 5.54
CA ILE A 13 -8.61 -0.77 4.16
C ILE A 13 -7.69 -1.57 3.24
N LEU A 14 -6.43 -1.73 3.63
CA LEU A 14 -5.46 -2.47 2.82
C LEU A 14 -5.87 -3.92 2.66
N LYS A 15 -6.35 -4.53 3.74
CA LYS A 15 -6.78 -5.92 3.72
C LYS A 15 -7.95 -6.11 2.77
N ASP A 16 -8.94 -5.24 2.85
CA ASP A 16 -10.12 -5.34 1.98
C ASP A 16 -9.73 -5.19 0.51
N ILE A 17 -8.82 -4.29 0.22
CA ILE A 17 -8.39 -4.06 -1.16
C ILE A 17 -7.67 -5.29 -1.71
N VAL A 18 -6.71 -5.84 -0.96
CA VAL A 18 -5.91 -6.95 -1.48
C VAL A 18 -6.74 -8.23 -1.58
N LEU A 19 -7.69 -8.44 -0.68
CA LEU A 19 -8.53 -9.64 -0.71
C LEU A 19 -9.49 -9.63 -1.90
N ASN A 20 -9.82 -8.45 -2.41
CA ASN A 20 -10.75 -8.33 -3.53
C ASN A 20 -10.04 -8.05 -4.85
N GLN A 21 -8.71 -8.05 -4.88
CA GLN A 21 -7.99 -7.75 -6.09
C GLN A 21 -7.94 -8.95 -7.01
N GLU A 22 -8.30 -8.73 -8.28
CA GLU A 22 -8.22 -9.77 -9.29
C GLU A 22 -6.77 -10.16 -9.52
N GLY A 23 -6.51 -11.44 -9.68
CA GLY A 23 -5.16 -11.95 -9.90
C GLY A 23 -4.42 -12.34 -8.63
N VAL A 24 -4.97 -12.00 -7.47
CA VAL A 24 -4.39 -12.37 -6.17
C VAL A 24 -4.96 -13.73 -5.76
N GLN A 25 -4.06 -14.67 -5.40
CA GLN A 25 -4.48 -15.98 -4.95
C GLN A 25 -5.17 -15.91 -3.61
N LYS A 26 -6.12 -16.80 -3.38
CA LYS A 26 -6.81 -16.87 -2.10
C LYS A 26 -6.04 -17.71 -1.09
N GLU A 27 -5.22 -18.62 -1.57
CA GLU A 27 -4.38 -19.48 -0.74
C GLU A 27 -2.99 -19.53 -1.35
N PRO A 28 -1.96 -19.17 -0.63
CA PRO A 28 -1.99 -18.64 0.75
C PRO A 28 -2.73 -17.32 0.81
N LYS A 29 -3.40 -17.09 1.93
CA LYS A 29 -4.22 -15.90 2.09
C LYS A 29 -3.35 -14.64 2.14
N PRO A 30 -3.71 -13.59 1.41
CA PRO A 30 -2.96 -12.34 1.50
C PRO A 30 -3.11 -11.73 2.88
N PHE A 31 -2.11 -10.95 3.29
CA PHE A 31 -2.17 -10.30 4.59
C PHE A 31 -1.43 -8.96 4.57
N VAL A 32 -1.70 -8.15 5.58
CA VAL A 32 -1.11 -6.84 5.74
C VAL A 32 -0.32 -6.83 7.05
N ARG A 33 0.82 -6.17 7.01
CA ARG A 33 1.68 -6.09 8.18
C ARG A 33 2.06 -4.63 8.43
N PHE A 34 2.01 -4.22 9.69
CA PHE A 34 2.55 -2.93 10.09
C PHE A 34 4.05 -3.17 10.33
N ILE A 35 4.87 -2.51 9.51
CA ILE A 35 6.30 -2.80 9.49
C ILE A 35 7.05 -2.04 10.56
N GLU A 36 6.90 -0.72 10.55
CA GLU A 36 7.68 0.08 11.49
C GLU A 36 7.21 1.52 11.49
N PHE A 37 7.67 2.26 12.49
CA PHE A 37 7.51 3.71 12.53
C PHE A 37 8.65 4.29 11.71
N GLY A 38 8.32 4.81 10.53
CA GLY A 38 9.32 5.44 9.68
C GLY A 38 9.66 6.84 10.18
N ALA A 39 10.56 7.49 9.46
CA ALA A 39 11.00 8.83 9.84
C ALA A 39 9.85 9.83 9.85
N SER A 40 8.95 9.72 8.90
CA SER A 40 7.81 10.63 8.79
C SER A 40 6.50 9.89 8.56
N SER A 41 6.48 8.58 8.79
CA SER A 41 5.32 7.80 8.37
C SER A 41 5.16 6.53 9.19
N LEU A 42 3.95 5.99 9.16
CA LEU A 42 3.66 4.65 9.61
C LEU A 42 3.76 3.77 8.36
N ASP A 43 4.61 2.77 8.40
CA ASP A 43 4.90 1.97 7.21
C ASP A 43 4.22 0.60 7.27
N PHE A 44 3.58 0.25 6.16
CA PHE A 44 2.83 -1.00 6.06
C PHE A 44 3.31 -1.79 4.85
N SER A 45 3.09 -3.09 4.90
CA SER A 45 3.41 -3.97 3.79
C SER A 45 2.18 -4.81 3.48
N VAL A 46 1.89 -4.97 2.19
CA VAL A 46 0.81 -5.83 1.72
C VAL A 46 1.45 -7.01 1.02
N ILE A 47 1.21 -8.20 1.53
CA ILE A 47 1.81 -9.43 1.02
C ILE A 47 0.75 -10.26 0.32
N PHE A 48 1.02 -10.65 -0.90
CA PHE A 48 0.10 -11.49 -1.66
C PHE A 48 0.87 -12.40 -2.60
N TRP A 49 0.17 -13.41 -3.11
CA TRP A 49 0.72 -14.37 -4.08
C TRP A 49 -0.13 -14.34 -5.34
N SER A 50 0.51 -14.56 -6.48
CA SER A 50 -0.19 -14.62 -7.75
C SER A 50 0.49 -15.63 -8.65
N GLU A 51 -0.31 -16.39 -9.41
CA GLU A 51 0.24 -17.29 -10.41
C GLU A 51 0.46 -16.60 -11.75
N GLU A 52 0.01 -15.34 -11.86
CA GLU A 52 0.12 -14.62 -13.12
C GLU A 52 1.42 -13.83 -13.16
N VAL A 53 2.51 -14.57 -13.36
CA VAL A 53 3.86 -14.03 -13.26
C VAL A 53 4.05 -12.81 -14.13
N PHE A 54 3.56 -12.82 -15.35
CA PHE A 54 3.75 -11.72 -16.27
C PHE A 54 2.83 -10.54 -15.99
N LYS A 55 1.84 -10.72 -15.14
CA LYS A 55 0.90 -9.67 -14.80
C LYS A 55 1.10 -9.10 -13.41
N VAL A 56 2.07 -9.61 -12.68
CA VAL A 56 2.23 -9.22 -11.28
C VAL A 56 2.48 -7.73 -11.12
N ASN A 57 3.22 -7.12 -12.04
CA ASN A 57 3.46 -5.68 -11.96
C ASN A 57 2.20 -4.87 -12.24
N ASN A 58 1.33 -5.38 -13.10
CA ASN A 58 0.04 -4.74 -13.34
C ASN A 58 -0.85 -4.84 -12.11
N ILE A 59 -0.81 -6.00 -11.44
CA ILE A 59 -1.56 -6.19 -10.20
C ILE A 59 -1.09 -5.22 -9.14
N LYS A 60 0.22 -5.06 -9.01
CA LYS A 60 0.78 -4.10 -8.05
C LYS A 60 0.37 -2.67 -8.37
N SER A 61 0.37 -2.32 -9.65
CA SER A 61 -0.05 -1.00 -10.07
C SER A 61 -1.52 -0.75 -9.72
N ASP A 62 -2.37 -1.72 -10.00
CA ASP A 62 -3.79 -1.61 -9.67
C ASP A 62 -4.01 -1.46 -8.18
N LEU A 63 -3.27 -2.24 -7.38
CA LEU A 63 -3.35 -2.15 -5.93
C LEU A 63 -2.96 -0.76 -5.45
N ARG A 64 -1.86 -0.20 -5.99
CA ARG A 64 -1.41 1.12 -5.59
C ARG A 64 -2.44 2.20 -5.89
N ILE A 65 -3.08 2.11 -7.04
CA ILE A 65 -4.10 3.07 -7.43
C ILE A 65 -5.32 2.97 -6.50
N LYS A 66 -5.75 1.75 -6.22
CA LYS A 66 -6.89 1.52 -5.34
C LYS A 66 -6.59 2.00 -3.93
N ILE A 67 -5.38 1.74 -3.45
CA ILE A 67 -4.96 2.19 -2.12
C ILE A 67 -4.93 3.72 -2.06
N PHE A 68 -4.36 4.35 -3.07
CA PHE A 68 -4.30 5.81 -3.11
C PHE A 68 -5.70 6.41 -3.04
N ASN A 69 -6.61 5.89 -3.85
CA ASN A 69 -7.98 6.40 -3.89
C ASN A 69 -8.71 6.16 -2.58
N ALA A 70 -8.55 4.98 -1.98
CA ALA A 70 -9.19 4.66 -0.71
C ALA A 70 -8.67 5.55 0.42
N PHE A 71 -7.37 5.82 0.43
CA PHE A 71 -6.79 6.70 1.43
C PHE A 71 -7.34 8.12 1.26
N LYS A 72 -7.44 8.57 0.02
CA LYS A 72 -7.99 9.89 -0.24
C LYS A 72 -9.43 10.01 0.23
N GLU A 73 -10.24 8.98 -0.04
CA GLU A 73 -11.64 8.97 0.36
C GLU A 73 -11.80 8.97 1.88
N ASN A 74 -10.88 8.36 2.57
CA ASN A 74 -10.93 8.25 4.02
C ASN A 74 -10.09 9.31 4.71
N LYS A 75 -9.57 10.28 3.95
CA LYS A 75 -8.79 11.40 4.47
C LYS A 75 -7.55 10.94 5.22
N ILE A 76 -6.94 9.87 4.73
CA ILE A 76 -5.67 9.36 5.25
C ILE A 76 -4.57 9.97 4.40
N GLU A 77 -3.62 10.64 5.04
CA GLU A 77 -2.55 11.30 4.32
C GLU A 77 -1.35 10.41 4.11
N ILE A 78 -0.75 10.55 2.94
CA ILE A 78 0.51 9.90 2.61
C ILE A 78 1.56 11.00 2.66
N PRO A 79 2.46 11.00 3.65
CA PRO A 79 3.41 12.09 3.79
C PRO A 79 4.45 12.06 2.68
N PHE A 80 4.92 13.22 2.30
CA PHE A 80 6.01 13.33 1.36
C PHE A 80 7.33 13.17 2.09
N PRO A 81 8.38 12.67 1.43
CA PRO A 81 9.70 12.62 2.04
C PRO A 81 10.15 14.04 2.40
N GLN A 82 10.76 14.17 3.55
CA GLN A 82 11.26 15.47 3.95
C GLN A 82 12.48 15.88 3.13
N ARG A 83 13.32 14.94 2.68
CA ARG A 83 14.44 15.18 1.92
C ARG A 83 14.10 15.23 0.54
N VAL A 84 14.36 16.18 -0.13
CA VAL A 84 13.99 16.25 -1.38
C VAL A 84 14.93 15.98 -2.23
N VAL A 85 15.53 15.83 -2.36
CA VAL A 85 16.28 15.54 -3.15
C VAL A 85 16.20 15.68 -4.32
N HIS A 86 16.33 15.93 -4.71
CA HIS A 86 16.25 15.97 -5.71
C HIS A 86 16.09 15.43 -6.76
N LEU A 87 15.78 15.49 -6.97
CA LEU A 87 15.55 14.93 -7.79
C LEU A 87 15.89 14.89 -8.85
N LYS A 88 16.55 15.02 -9.11
CA LYS A 88 16.86 14.84 -10.02
C LYS A 88 16.79 14.04 -10.73
N ASN A 89 16.79 14.15 -10.69
CA ASN A 89 16.76 13.43 -11.28
C ASN A 89 16.53 12.70 -11.78
N GLN A 90 16.50 12.71 -11.78
CA GLN A 90 16.34 11.99 -12.02
C GLN A 90 16.03 11.43 -12.65
N ASN A 91 16.12 11.75 -12.85
CA ASN A 91 15.94 11.09 -13.27
C ASN A 91 15.97 10.59 -13.61
#